data_dd90ca7bf67b5e78465eb7652c49b234
#
_entry.id   dd90ca7bf67b5e78465eb7652c49b234
#
_cell.length_a   1.000
_cell.length_b   1.000
_cell.length_c   1.000
_cell.angle_alpha   90.00
_cell.angle_beta   90.00
_cell.angle_gamma   90.00
#
_symmetry.space_group_name_H-M   'P 1'
#
loop_
_entity.id
_entity.type
_entity.pdbx_description
1 polymer ?
#
loop_
_entity_poly.entity_id
_entity_poly.type
_entity_poly.pdbx_seq_one_letter_code
_entity_poly.pdbx_strand_id
1 'polypeptide(L)'
;MNLTKQFFKYVSQNIFGLIGTSCYILADTYFIAQAAGTDGVTLLNLCLPMYNLIFAFGSMIGLGAATRYAILQAQGEARAQRFFSNAILCACLIAIPFMLAGAFCPGTLLQLMGGDADIVALGLNYTRIFLLFTPFFMCNYIFSAFVRNDGDPSLAMVATLSGSLFNVVFDYIFIFPMGLGLPGAALATAISPVLSIAICSRHFFQKSNTLTFVRQAPSARLLVQSCQLGISGFVGELSSAVTTTVFNFLLLRLAGNVGVAAYGVVANFALVATAIFNGVAQGAQPLISQCYGKNEMAGAKRLLLLGCGTALALAAVLYSAVFGFTDTFVALFNSENSALMAEYAHSGMRIYFLGYFFAGCNIVAAGYLGAVNRPTEATITSVSRGVAAIVTCSLILSALFGMNGVWSAFPAAEAITLALTVFLLKRPQSVCG
;
A
#
# COMPACT_ATOMS: atom_id res chain seq x y z
N MET A 1 24.85 13.33 11.32
CA MET A 1 23.65 13.09 12.16
C MET A 1 23.61 11.61 12.53
N ASN A 2 23.31 11.25 13.79
CA ASN A 2 23.31 9.83 14.22
C ASN A 2 22.30 9.03 13.39
N LEU A 3 22.69 7.86 12.85
CA LEU A 3 21.88 6.98 12.00
C LEU A 3 20.52 6.64 12.66
N THR A 4 20.51 6.42 13.97
CA THR A 4 19.29 6.16 14.74
C THR A 4 18.32 7.34 14.72
N LYS A 5 18.82 8.58 14.84
CA LYS A 5 18.00 9.80 14.79
C LYS A 5 17.39 10.00 13.39
N GLN A 6 18.16 9.70 12.35
CA GLN A 6 17.67 9.72 10.97
C GLN A 6 16.58 8.67 10.76
N PHE A 7 16.81 7.44 11.24
CA PHE A 7 15.83 6.36 11.16
C PHE A 7 14.48 6.78 11.75
N PHE A 8 14.44 7.25 12.99
CA PHE A 8 13.18 7.66 13.60
C PHE A 8 12.50 8.83 12.88
N LYS A 9 13.29 9.80 12.36
CA LYS A 9 12.75 10.89 11.54
C LYS A 9 12.06 10.37 10.28
N TYR A 10 12.74 9.52 9.51
CA TYR A 10 12.21 8.99 8.25
C TYR A 10 11.00 8.10 8.47
N VAL A 11 11.10 7.21 9.45
CA VAL A 11 10.03 6.25 9.77
C VAL A 11 8.78 6.97 10.29
N SER A 12 8.91 7.87 11.26
CA SER A 12 7.74 8.58 11.80
C SER A 12 7.03 9.41 10.73
N GLN A 13 7.77 10.13 9.92
CA GLN A 13 7.20 10.94 8.84
C GLN A 13 6.49 10.08 7.80
N ASN A 14 7.05 8.92 7.45
CA ASN A 14 6.42 8.04 6.49
C ASN A 14 5.16 7.36 7.07
N ILE A 15 5.19 6.96 8.34
CA ILE A 15 4.01 6.42 9.04
C ILE A 15 2.88 7.45 9.03
N PHE A 16 3.13 8.70 9.40
CA PHE A 16 2.12 9.75 9.37
C PHE A 16 1.53 9.97 7.98
N GLY A 17 2.37 9.98 6.94
CA GLY A 17 1.91 10.08 5.56
C GLY A 17 0.96 8.95 5.17
N LEU A 18 1.32 7.70 5.47
CA LEU A 18 0.50 6.54 5.11
C LEU A 18 -0.76 6.37 5.97
N ILE A 19 -0.73 6.79 7.24
CA ILE A 19 -1.96 6.88 8.05
C ILE A 19 -2.92 7.90 7.43
N GLY A 20 -2.43 9.07 7.00
CA GLY A 20 -3.24 10.05 6.29
C GLY A 20 -3.91 9.47 5.04
N THR A 21 -3.16 8.67 4.27
CA THR A 21 -3.70 7.93 3.12
C THR A 21 -4.81 6.96 3.52
N SER A 22 -4.62 6.18 4.59
CA SER A 22 -5.66 5.26 5.07
C SER A 22 -6.92 6.00 5.56
N CYS A 23 -6.75 7.13 6.24
CA CYS A 23 -7.86 7.94 6.71
C CYS A 23 -8.70 8.51 5.55
N TYR A 24 -8.06 9.00 4.47
CA TYR A 24 -8.84 9.51 3.35
C TYR A 24 -9.59 8.40 2.61
N ILE A 25 -9.03 7.19 2.47
CA ILE A 25 -9.73 6.04 1.86
C ILE A 25 -11.02 5.71 2.62
N LEU A 26 -10.95 5.72 3.96
CA LEU A 26 -12.14 5.50 4.79
C LEU A 26 -13.17 6.63 4.66
N ALA A 27 -12.72 7.89 4.59
CA ALA A 27 -13.59 9.05 4.42
C ALA A 27 -14.26 9.06 3.04
N ASP A 28 -13.52 8.77 1.96
CA ASP A 28 -14.03 8.65 0.59
C ASP A 28 -15.14 7.59 0.51
N THR A 29 -14.90 6.40 1.08
CA THR A 29 -15.92 5.35 1.17
C THR A 29 -17.17 5.81 1.92
N TYR A 30 -17.00 6.56 3.00
CA TYR A 30 -18.11 7.10 3.77
C TYR A 30 -18.93 8.13 2.96
N PHE A 31 -18.29 9.07 2.29
CA PHE A 31 -18.98 10.07 1.48
C PHE A 31 -19.69 9.46 0.27
N ILE A 32 -19.08 8.48 -0.39
CA ILE A 32 -19.71 7.73 -1.48
C ILE A 32 -20.95 6.97 -0.99
N ALA A 33 -20.87 6.33 0.19
CA ALA A 33 -22.02 5.66 0.79
C ALA A 33 -23.16 6.63 1.12
N GLN A 34 -22.84 7.85 1.57
CA GLN A 34 -23.84 8.89 1.84
C GLN A 34 -24.46 9.46 0.54
N ALA A 35 -23.70 9.53 -0.54
CA ALA A 35 -24.14 10.12 -1.80
C ALA A 35 -25.00 9.17 -2.66
N ALA A 36 -24.67 7.87 -2.69
CA ALA A 36 -25.27 6.88 -3.59
C ALA A 36 -25.64 5.57 -2.89
N GLY A 37 -25.64 5.54 -1.56
CA GLY A 37 -26.08 4.37 -0.79
C GLY A 37 -25.29 3.11 -1.11
N THR A 38 -25.97 1.98 -1.13
CA THR A 38 -25.40 0.66 -1.42
C THR A 38 -24.83 0.55 -2.83
N ASP A 39 -25.42 1.23 -3.81
CA ASP A 39 -24.98 1.19 -5.21
C ASP A 39 -23.64 1.91 -5.39
N GLY A 40 -23.41 3.02 -4.68
CA GLY A 40 -22.13 3.71 -4.65
C GLY A 40 -21.02 2.85 -4.06
N VAL A 41 -21.29 2.15 -2.95
CA VAL A 41 -20.34 1.22 -2.34
C VAL A 41 -20.08 0.02 -3.24
N THR A 42 -21.10 -0.50 -3.90
CA THR A 42 -20.97 -1.59 -4.88
C THR A 42 -20.08 -1.16 -6.05
N LEU A 43 -20.31 0.02 -6.61
CA LEU A 43 -19.45 0.59 -7.65
C LEU A 43 -17.98 0.69 -7.20
N LEU A 44 -17.75 1.22 -6.00
CA LEU A 44 -16.41 1.35 -5.45
C LEU A 44 -15.72 -0.02 -5.36
N ASN A 45 -16.42 -1.03 -4.83
CA ASN A 45 -15.89 -2.39 -4.72
C ASN A 45 -15.57 -3.03 -6.09
N LEU A 46 -16.40 -2.77 -7.11
CA LEU A 46 -16.13 -3.23 -8.49
C LEU A 46 -14.90 -2.53 -9.08
N CYS A 47 -14.60 -1.29 -8.69
CA CYS A 47 -13.43 -0.55 -9.15
C CYS A 47 -12.14 -0.96 -8.43
N LEU A 48 -12.20 -1.57 -7.22
CA LEU A 48 -11.02 -1.93 -6.42
C LEU A 48 -9.93 -2.73 -7.18
N PRO A 49 -10.25 -3.74 -8.02
CA PRO A 49 -9.22 -4.47 -8.76
C PRO A 49 -8.43 -3.56 -9.70
N MET A 50 -9.09 -2.59 -10.35
CA MET A 50 -8.44 -1.62 -11.22
C MET A 50 -7.56 -0.66 -10.42
N TYR A 51 -8.05 -0.17 -9.27
CA TYR A 51 -7.27 0.66 -8.34
C TYR A 51 -6.00 -0.05 -7.89
N ASN A 52 -6.15 -1.27 -7.37
CA ASN A 52 -5.04 -2.05 -6.86
C ASN A 52 -3.99 -2.33 -7.94
N LEU A 53 -4.42 -2.58 -9.17
CA LEU A 53 -3.50 -2.83 -10.28
C LEU A 53 -2.69 -1.56 -10.64
N ILE A 54 -3.34 -0.40 -10.71
CA ILE A 54 -2.69 0.89 -11.01
C ILE A 54 -1.69 1.23 -9.89
N PHE A 55 -2.10 1.08 -8.63
CA PHE A 55 -1.25 1.36 -7.47
C PHE A 55 -0.10 0.36 -7.37
N ALA A 56 -0.32 -0.91 -7.70
CA ALA A 56 0.73 -1.93 -7.74
C ALA A 56 1.82 -1.58 -8.76
N PHE A 57 1.47 -1.16 -9.97
CA PHE A 57 2.46 -0.69 -10.96
C PHE A 57 3.17 0.58 -10.49
N GLY A 58 2.44 1.57 -9.95
CA GLY A 58 3.02 2.79 -9.43
C GLY A 58 4.01 2.53 -8.28
N SER A 59 3.62 1.70 -7.34
CA SER A 59 4.44 1.26 -6.20
C SER A 59 5.69 0.49 -6.66
N MET A 60 5.52 -0.49 -7.58
CA MET A 60 6.63 -1.27 -8.11
C MET A 60 7.68 -0.40 -8.79
N ILE A 61 7.26 0.48 -9.69
CA ILE A 61 8.17 1.36 -10.43
C ILE A 61 8.77 2.40 -9.49
N GLY A 62 7.95 3.04 -8.65
CA GLY A 62 8.38 4.11 -7.75
C GLY A 62 9.38 3.65 -6.70
N LEU A 63 9.04 2.62 -5.92
CA LEU A 63 9.92 2.10 -4.88
C LEU A 63 11.18 1.45 -5.47
N GLY A 64 11.03 0.67 -6.53
CA GLY A 64 12.16 -0.03 -7.14
C GLY A 64 13.17 0.92 -7.80
N ALA A 65 12.70 1.90 -8.57
CA ALA A 65 13.56 2.90 -9.20
C ALA A 65 14.25 3.79 -8.16
N ALA A 66 13.51 4.22 -7.11
CA ALA A 66 14.09 5.04 -6.04
C ALA A 66 15.12 4.27 -5.21
N THR A 67 14.92 2.97 -4.98
CA THR A 67 15.91 2.08 -4.34
C THR A 67 17.18 2.01 -5.18
N ARG A 68 17.05 1.75 -6.48
CA ARG A 68 18.20 1.67 -7.39
C ARG A 68 18.94 3.02 -7.46
N TYR A 69 18.19 4.10 -7.55
CA TYR A 69 18.74 5.47 -7.49
C TYR A 69 19.56 5.68 -6.22
N ALA A 70 19.02 5.38 -5.04
CA ALA A 70 19.72 5.60 -3.76
C ALA A 70 21.02 4.79 -3.64
N ILE A 71 21.03 3.54 -4.14
CA ILE A 71 22.22 2.69 -4.16
C ILE A 71 23.29 3.30 -5.08
N LEU A 72 22.94 3.63 -6.32
CA LEU A 72 23.88 4.16 -7.31
C LEU A 72 24.39 5.56 -6.94
N GLN A 73 23.54 6.40 -6.37
CA GLN A 73 23.92 7.71 -5.89
C GLN A 73 24.93 7.60 -4.74
N ALA A 74 24.71 6.67 -3.80
CA ALA A 74 25.66 6.42 -2.72
C ALA A 74 27.02 5.89 -3.21
N GLN A 75 27.04 5.25 -4.40
CA GLN A 75 28.24 4.83 -5.11
C GLN A 75 28.90 5.94 -5.94
N GLY A 76 28.25 7.11 -6.04
CA GLY A 76 28.74 8.23 -6.86
C GLY A 76 28.52 8.06 -8.37
N GLU A 77 27.61 7.16 -8.78
CA GLU A 77 27.37 6.89 -10.20
C GLU A 77 26.41 7.90 -10.83
N ALA A 78 26.86 8.62 -11.86
CA ALA A 78 26.04 9.60 -12.61
C ALA A 78 24.78 8.98 -13.26
N ARG A 79 24.82 7.69 -13.57
CA ARG A 79 23.64 6.98 -14.16
C ARG A 79 22.45 6.89 -13.19
N ALA A 80 22.61 7.17 -11.88
CA ALA A 80 21.53 7.18 -10.92
C ALA A 80 20.36 8.06 -11.38
N GLN A 81 20.65 9.23 -11.95
CA GLN A 81 19.63 10.20 -12.43
C GLN A 81 18.73 9.64 -13.54
N ARG A 82 19.22 8.68 -14.32
CA ARG A 82 18.46 8.05 -15.40
C ARG A 82 17.26 7.26 -14.87
N PHE A 83 17.32 6.74 -13.65
CA PHE A 83 16.22 5.96 -13.06
C PHE A 83 15.00 6.81 -12.78
N PHE A 84 15.18 8.05 -12.32
CA PHE A 84 14.07 8.98 -12.09
C PHE A 84 13.32 9.28 -13.38
N SER A 85 14.04 9.74 -14.41
CA SER A 85 13.44 10.08 -15.69
C SER A 85 12.79 8.88 -16.36
N ASN A 86 13.46 7.70 -16.32
CA ASN A 86 12.92 6.47 -16.90
C ASN A 86 11.66 6.00 -16.18
N ALA A 87 11.60 6.12 -14.83
CA ALA A 87 10.44 5.73 -14.06
C ALA A 87 9.19 6.54 -14.47
N ILE A 88 9.32 7.87 -14.60
CA ILE A 88 8.23 8.75 -15.03
C ILE A 88 7.78 8.38 -16.45
N LEU A 89 8.73 8.29 -17.40
CA LEU A 89 8.41 7.99 -18.79
C LEU A 89 7.72 6.63 -18.95
N CYS A 90 8.23 5.60 -18.27
CA CYS A 90 7.63 4.27 -18.32
C CYS A 90 6.26 4.21 -17.62
N ALA A 91 6.08 4.91 -16.51
CA ALA A 91 4.78 4.99 -15.84
C ALA A 91 3.73 5.67 -16.75
N CYS A 92 4.10 6.77 -17.41
CA CYS A 92 3.21 7.42 -18.38
C CYS A 92 2.86 6.48 -19.55
N LEU A 93 3.81 5.72 -20.07
CA LEU A 93 3.54 4.75 -21.15
C LEU A 93 2.64 3.60 -20.69
N ILE A 94 2.88 3.05 -19.50
CA ILE A 94 2.05 1.99 -18.90
C ILE A 94 0.64 2.51 -18.57
N ALA A 95 0.49 3.79 -18.27
CA ALA A 95 -0.80 4.40 -18.03
C ALA A 95 -1.67 4.54 -19.29
N ILE A 96 -1.08 4.57 -20.50
CA ILE A 96 -1.81 4.77 -21.76
C ILE A 96 -2.95 3.73 -21.97
N PRO A 97 -2.77 2.43 -21.82
CA PRO A 97 -3.86 1.47 -21.94
C PRO A 97 -5.03 1.75 -20.99
N PHE A 98 -4.74 2.14 -19.75
CA PHE A 98 -5.77 2.50 -18.76
C PHE A 98 -6.52 3.77 -19.17
N MET A 99 -5.79 4.78 -19.65
CA MET A 99 -6.41 6.02 -20.16
C MET A 99 -7.30 5.75 -21.37
N LEU A 100 -6.84 4.94 -22.32
CA LEU A 100 -7.63 4.55 -23.50
C LEU A 100 -8.89 3.77 -23.09
N ALA A 101 -8.77 2.83 -22.16
CA ALA A 101 -9.89 2.08 -21.62
C ALA A 101 -10.89 3.00 -20.91
N GLY A 102 -10.41 3.98 -20.13
CA GLY A 102 -11.25 5.00 -19.49
C GLY A 102 -11.94 5.95 -20.48
N ALA A 103 -11.23 6.32 -21.55
CA ALA A 103 -11.80 7.21 -22.57
C ALA A 103 -12.89 6.56 -23.40
N PHE A 104 -12.65 5.31 -23.86
CA PHE A 104 -13.47 4.65 -24.91
C PHE A 104 -14.43 3.58 -24.37
N CYS A 105 -14.07 2.86 -23.29
CA CYS A 105 -14.87 1.73 -22.84
C CYS A 105 -15.01 1.61 -21.30
N PRO A 106 -15.30 2.69 -20.54
CA PRO A 106 -15.43 2.60 -19.08
C PRO A 106 -16.61 1.69 -18.67
N GLY A 107 -17.74 1.74 -19.42
CA GLY A 107 -18.92 0.90 -19.16
C GLY A 107 -18.64 -0.59 -19.39
N THR A 108 -17.90 -0.94 -20.47
CA THR A 108 -17.51 -2.34 -20.72
C THR A 108 -16.61 -2.89 -19.60
N LEU A 109 -15.72 -2.07 -19.05
CA LEU A 109 -14.90 -2.50 -17.92
C LEU A 109 -15.75 -2.79 -16.68
N LEU A 110 -16.73 -1.92 -16.36
CA LEU A 110 -17.63 -2.15 -15.23
C LEU A 110 -18.46 -3.41 -15.43
N GLN A 111 -18.96 -3.68 -16.66
CA GLN A 111 -19.67 -4.92 -16.98
C GLN A 111 -18.78 -6.15 -16.80
N LEU A 112 -17.52 -6.11 -17.25
CA LEU A 112 -16.55 -7.19 -17.05
C LEU A 112 -16.24 -7.45 -15.57
N MET A 113 -16.33 -6.41 -14.72
CA MET A 113 -16.20 -6.54 -13.26
C MET A 113 -17.49 -7.04 -12.58
N GLY A 114 -18.57 -7.24 -13.33
CA GLY A 114 -19.83 -7.75 -12.80
C GLY A 114 -20.90 -6.70 -12.50
N GLY A 115 -20.72 -5.46 -12.95
CA GLY A 115 -21.72 -4.38 -12.81
C GLY A 115 -22.94 -4.65 -13.69
N ASP A 116 -24.14 -4.50 -13.11
CA ASP A 116 -25.39 -4.47 -13.84
C ASP A 116 -25.60 -3.12 -14.58
N ALA A 117 -26.71 -2.98 -15.30
CA ALA A 117 -26.98 -1.79 -16.11
C ALA A 117 -27.06 -0.50 -15.26
N ASP A 118 -27.59 -0.58 -14.05
CA ASP A 118 -27.78 0.56 -13.16
C ASP A 118 -26.44 1.00 -12.57
N ILE A 119 -25.62 0.08 -12.09
CA ILE A 119 -24.28 0.35 -11.59
C ILE A 119 -23.36 0.88 -12.70
N VAL A 120 -23.47 0.35 -13.92
CA VAL A 120 -22.73 0.87 -15.09
C VAL A 120 -23.13 2.30 -15.41
N ALA A 121 -24.42 2.60 -15.44
CA ALA A 121 -24.90 3.97 -15.69
C ALA A 121 -24.42 4.95 -14.61
N LEU A 122 -24.48 4.55 -13.35
CA LEU A 122 -24.03 5.32 -12.19
C LEU A 122 -22.51 5.56 -12.21
N GLY A 123 -21.73 4.53 -12.56
CA GLY A 123 -20.28 4.49 -12.43
C GLY A 123 -19.52 4.98 -13.67
N LEU A 124 -20.17 5.23 -14.80
CA LEU A 124 -19.52 5.51 -16.07
C LEU A 124 -18.55 6.70 -16.01
N ASN A 125 -18.99 7.83 -15.49
CA ASN A 125 -18.16 9.02 -15.35
C ASN A 125 -17.12 8.90 -14.24
N TYR A 126 -17.46 8.23 -13.14
CA TYR A 126 -16.53 7.93 -12.06
C TYR A 126 -15.33 7.15 -12.58
N THR A 127 -15.56 6.02 -13.24
CA THR A 127 -14.52 5.15 -13.79
C THR A 127 -13.71 5.85 -14.90
N ARG A 128 -14.38 6.63 -15.75
CA ARG A 128 -13.72 7.44 -16.79
C ARG A 128 -12.72 8.41 -16.20
N ILE A 129 -13.12 9.23 -15.23
CA ILE A 129 -12.27 10.23 -14.58
C ILE A 129 -11.09 9.53 -13.92
N PHE A 130 -11.33 8.49 -13.13
CA PHE A 130 -10.28 7.77 -12.45
C PHE A 130 -9.22 7.21 -13.40
N LEU A 131 -9.63 6.52 -14.47
CA LEU A 131 -8.71 5.90 -15.44
C LEU A 131 -7.93 6.94 -16.26
N LEU A 132 -8.52 8.09 -16.59
CA LEU A 132 -7.83 9.18 -17.28
C LEU A 132 -6.70 9.77 -16.43
N PHE A 133 -6.82 9.77 -15.12
CA PHE A 133 -5.79 10.28 -14.19
C PHE A 133 -4.76 9.22 -13.75
N THR A 134 -4.79 8.02 -14.31
CA THR A 134 -3.81 6.95 -14.03
C THR A 134 -2.35 7.41 -14.03
N PRO A 135 -1.86 8.24 -14.99
CA PRO A 135 -0.48 8.71 -14.96
C PRO A 135 -0.13 9.44 -13.67
N PHE A 136 -1.05 10.25 -13.14
CA PHE A 136 -0.82 11.01 -11.91
C PHE A 136 -0.78 10.11 -10.68
N PHE A 137 -1.63 9.09 -10.61
CA PHE A 137 -1.56 8.09 -9.53
C PHE A 137 -0.21 7.38 -9.52
N MET A 138 0.27 6.89 -10.67
CA MET A 138 1.56 6.20 -10.75
C MET A 138 2.72 7.16 -10.48
N CYS A 139 2.70 8.37 -11.04
CA CYS A 139 3.75 9.37 -10.82
C CYS A 139 3.82 9.84 -9.36
N ASN A 140 2.70 9.89 -8.63
CA ASN A 140 2.70 10.25 -7.21
C ASN A 140 3.55 9.28 -6.36
N TYR A 141 3.46 7.96 -6.61
CA TYR A 141 4.36 6.98 -5.98
C TYR A 141 5.82 7.24 -6.31
N ILE A 142 6.13 7.57 -7.58
CA ILE A 142 7.48 7.86 -8.03
C ILE A 142 8.03 9.11 -7.35
N PHE A 143 7.32 10.23 -7.42
CA PHE A 143 7.76 11.50 -6.82
C PHE A 143 7.98 11.37 -5.31
N SER A 144 7.01 10.79 -4.59
CA SER A 144 7.10 10.57 -3.15
C SER A 144 8.30 9.70 -2.77
N ALA A 145 8.52 8.59 -3.50
CA ALA A 145 9.65 7.70 -3.25
C ALA A 145 11.00 8.38 -3.53
N PHE A 146 11.13 9.10 -4.65
CA PHE A 146 12.39 9.75 -5.01
C PHE A 146 12.73 10.93 -4.09
N VAL A 147 11.78 11.80 -3.77
CA VAL A 147 12.00 12.92 -2.83
C VAL A 147 12.45 12.40 -1.47
N ARG A 148 11.83 11.32 -0.97
CA ARG A 148 12.24 10.67 0.27
C ARG A 148 13.65 10.07 0.18
N ASN A 149 14.00 9.43 -0.94
CA ASN A 149 15.31 8.83 -1.16
C ASN A 149 16.41 9.88 -1.40
N ASP A 150 16.05 11.06 -1.89
CA ASP A 150 16.96 12.21 -2.07
C ASP A 150 17.12 13.07 -0.81
N GLY A 151 16.65 12.58 0.34
CA GLY A 151 16.95 13.18 1.65
C GLY A 151 15.88 14.10 2.22
N ASP A 152 14.71 14.25 1.59
CA ASP A 152 13.60 15.07 2.10
C ASP A 152 12.31 14.28 2.41
N PRO A 153 12.35 13.39 3.43
CA PRO A 153 11.16 12.67 3.86
C PRO A 153 10.06 13.59 4.42
N SER A 154 10.43 14.79 4.90
CA SER A 154 9.49 15.77 5.42
C SER A 154 8.59 16.32 4.32
N LEU A 155 9.16 16.65 3.17
CA LEU A 155 8.40 17.14 2.03
C LEU A 155 7.51 16.04 1.44
N ALA A 156 8.00 14.80 1.35
CA ALA A 156 7.19 13.66 0.93
C ALA A 156 5.99 13.43 1.85
N MET A 157 6.18 13.51 3.18
CA MET A 157 5.09 13.43 4.15
C MET A 157 4.08 14.56 3.97
N VAL A 158 4.54 15.82 3.88
CA VAL A 158 3.66 16.99 3.70
C VAL A 158 2.87 16.86 2.40
N ALA A 159 3.49 16.41 1.31
CA ALA A 159 2.82 16.18 0.04
C ALA A 159 1.69 15.14 0.16
N THR A 160 1.98 13.99 0.78
CA THR A 160 1.00 12.92 0.99
C THR A 160 -0.15 13.38 1.89
N LEU A 161 0.15 14.03 3.02
CA LEU A 161 -0.88 14.52 3.95
C LEU A 161 -1.74 15.62 3.32
N SER A 162 -1.12 16.55 2.57
CA SER A 162 -1.87 17.60 1.86
C SER A 162 -2.78 17.02 0.80
N GLY A 163 -2.32 16.02 0.05
CA GLY A 163 -3.15 15.30 -0.92
C GLY A 163 -4.32 14.57 -0.24
N SER A 164 -4.05 13.88 0.87
CA SER A 164 -5.09 13.19 1.66
C SER A 164 -6.12 14.16 2.24
N LEU A 165 -5.67 15.28 2.81
CA LEU A 165 -6.57 16.31 3.33
C LEU A 165 -7.39 16.98 2.22
N PHE A 166 -6.75 17.27 1.07
CA PHE A 166 -7.44 17.78 -0.10
C PHE A 166 -8.55 16.82 -0.52
N ASN A 167 -8.27 15.52 -0.62
CA ASN A 167 -9.26 14.53 -1.00
C ASN A 167 -10.47 14.59 -0.06
N VAL A 168 -10.29 14.47 1.26
CA VAL A 168 -11.39 14.48 2.24
C VAL A 168 -12.23 15.75 2.16
N VAL A 169 -11.58 16.92 2.05
CA VAL A 169 -12.29 18.21 2.00
C VAL A 169 -13.06 18.38 0.68
N PHE A 170 -12.42 18.04 -0.43
CA PHE A 170 -13.01 18.22 -1.76
C PHE A 170 -13.97 17.10 -2.16
N ASP A 171 -13.88 15.90 -1.59
CA ASP A 171 -14.94 14.90 -1.66
C ASP A 171 -16.25 15.47 -1.12
N TYR A 172 -16.21 16.04 0.09
CA TYR A 172 -17.39 16.68 0.66
C TYR A 172 -17.91 17.82 -0.23
N ILE A 173 -17.02 18.74 -0.66
CA ILE A 173 -17.40 19.92 -1.44
C ILE A 173 -17.99 19.54 -2.81
N PHE A 174 -17.35 18.65 -3.53
CA PHE A 174 -17.76 18.27 -4.88
C PHE A 174 -19.02 17.39 -4.87
N ILE A 175 -19.14 16.48 -3.91
CA ILE A 175 -20.30 15.59 -3.80
C ILE A 175 -21.55 16.39 -3.42
N PHE A 176 -21.50 17.16 -2.33
CA PHE A 176 -22.70 17.74 -1.72
C PHE A 176 -22.94 19.19 -2.13
N PRO A 177 -22.13 20.22 -1.76
CA PRO A 177 -22.40 21.60 -2.13
C PRO A 177 -22.44 21.86 -3.64
N MET A 178 -21.55 21.21 -4.42
CA MET A 178 -21.51 21.37 -5.87
C MET A 178 -22.47 20.40 -6.60
N GLY A 179 -23.02 19.41 -5.90
CA GLY A 179 -24.01 18.47 -6.46
C GLY A 179 -23.47 17.57 -7.57
N LEU A 180 -22.13 17.36 -7.64
CA LEU A 180 -21.51 16.53 -8.66
C LEU A 180 -21.68 15.02 -8.38
N GLY A 181 -22.08 14.64 -7.16
CA GLY A 181 -22.25 13.24 -6.78
C GLY A 181 -20.98 12.40 -6.94
N LEU A 182 -21.10 11.16 -7.45
CA LEU A 182 -19.96 10.25 -7.64
C LEU A 182 -18.86 10.78 -8.58
N PRO A 183 -19.15 11.46 -9.71
CA PRO A 183 -18.12 12.14 -10.49
C PRO A 183 -17.31 13.15 -9.68
N GLY A 184 -17.93 13.80 -8.67
CA GLY A 184 -17.24 14.70 -7.74
C GLY A 184 -16.21 13.97 -6.88
N ALA A 185 -16.58 12.82 -6.31
CA ALA A 185 -15.66 11.96 -5.59
C ALA A 185 -14.47 11.53 -6.48
N ALA A 186 -14.75 11.08 -7.70
CA ALA A 186 -13.70 10.72 -8.64
C ALA A 186 -12.74 11.87 -8.95
N LEU A 187 -13.26 13.12 -9.07
CA LEU A 187 -12.45 14.31 -9.30
C LEU A 187 -11.56 14.65 -8.10
N ALA A 188 -12.08 14.61 -6.88
CA ALA A 188 -11.28 14.87 -5.69
C ALA A 188 -10.14 13.85 -5.55
N THR A 189 -10.47 12.56 -5.76
CA THR A 189 -9.47 11.48 -5.75
C THR A 189 -8.44 11.65 -6.88
N ALA A 190 -8.85 12.07 -8.06
CA ALA A 190 -7.96 12.25 -9.22
C ALA A 190 -7.03 13.48 -9.09
N ILE A 191 -7.50 14.58 -8.49
CA ILE A 191 -6.72 15.81 -8.32
C ILE A 191 -5.73 15.69 -7.14
N SER A 192 -6.06 14.91 -6.11
CA SER A 192 -5.22 14.71 -4.93
C SER A 192 -3.75 14.33 -5.26
N PRO A 193 -3.45 13.35 -6.12
CA PRO A 193 -2.08 13.04 -6.51
C PRO A 193 -1.41 14.16 -7.32
N VAL A 194 -2.17 14.95 -8.08
CA VAL A 194 -1.63 16.11 -8.81
C VAL A 194 -1.10 17.14 -7.83
N LEU A 195 -1.86 17.44 -6.77
CA LEU A 195 -1.42 18.34 -5.70
C LEU A 195 -0.18 17.78 -4.99
N SER A 196 -0.17 16.50 -4.65
CA SER A 196 0.99 15.85 -4.02
C SER A 196 2.24 15.96 -4.89
N ILE A 197 2.14 15.71 -6.20
CA ILE A 197 3.24 15.87 -7.17
C ILE A 197 3.71 17.32 -7.21
N ALA A 198 2.80 18.28 -7.24
CA ALA A 198 3.14 19.70 -7.25
C ALA A 198 3.93 20.12 -6.00
N ILE A 199 3.53 19.62 -4.83
CA ILE A 199 4.27 19.84 -3.56
C ILE A 199 5.63 19.14 -3.61
N CYS A 200 5.71 17.89 -4.03
CA CYS A 200 6.98 17.17 -4.20
C CYS A 200 7.92 17.87 -5.18
N SER A 201 7.38 18.50 -6.23
CA SER A 201 8.18 19.23 -7.23
C SER A 201 8.89 20.44 -6.64
N ARG A 202 8.47 20.96 -5.47
CA ARG A 202 9.21 21.98 -4.74
C ARG A 202 10.62 21.52 -4.36
N HIS A 203 10.87 20.22 -4.25
CA HIS A 203 12.19 19.66 -3.98
C HIS A 203 13.24 20.08 -5.01
N PHE A 204 12.86 20.22 -6.29
CA PHE A 204 13.77 20.63 -7.37
C PHE A 204 14.34 22.05 -7.18
N PHE A 205 13.69 22.87 -6.37
CA PHE A 205 14.14 24.25 -6.06
C PHE A 205 14.96 24.33 -4.76
N GLN A 206 15.14 23.20 -4.06
CA GLN A 206 15.93 23.17 -2.82
C GLN A 206 17.41 22.99 -3.11
N LYS A 207 18.27 23.57 -2.25
CA LYS A 207 19.73 23.42 -2.34
C LYS A 207 20.23 21.98 -2.09
N SER A 208 19.42 21.18 -1.38
CA SER A 208 19.73 19.77 -1.09
C SER A 208 19.34 18.82 -2.22
N ASN A 209 18.64 19.31 -3.25
CA ASN A 209 18.21 18.51 -4.36
C ASN A 209 19.38 18.00 -5.18
N THR A 210 19.38 16.69 -5.42
CA THR A 210 20.30 16.05 -6.35
C THR A 210 19.58 15.38 -7.52
N LEU A 211 18.24 15.38 -7.51
CA LEU A 211 17.43 14.84 -8.61
C LEU A 211 17.47 15.75 -9.82
N THR A 212 17.75 15.18 -10.97
CA THR A 212 17.69 15.88 -12.26
C THR A 212 16.92 15.06 -13.28
N PHE A 213 16.13 15.73 -14.10
CA PHE A 213 15.47 15.08 -15.21
C PHE A 213 16.44 14.98 -16.39
N VAL A 214 16.81 13.75 -16.72
CA VAL A 214 17.70 13.45 -17.88
C VAL A 214 16.85 13.17 -19.10
N ARG A 215 17.05 13.92 -20.17
CA ARG A 215 16.37 13.69 -21.44
C ARG A 215 16.89 12.40 -22.06
N GLN A 216 16.06 11.37 -22.11
CA GLN A 216 16.39 10.05 -22.65
C GLN A 216 15.15 9.37 -23.23
N ALA A 217 15.35 8.41 -24.11
CA ALA A 217 14.27 7.51 -24.52
C ALA A 217 13.93 6.52 -23.40
N PRO A 218 12.68 6.08 -23.28
CA PRO A 218 12.29 5.03 -22.34
C PRO A 218 13.13 3.77 -22.54
N SER A 219 13.69 3.25 -21.46
CA SER A 219 14.57 2.07 -21.48
C SER A 219 13.93 0.91 -20.72
N ALA A 220 13.58 -0.16 -21.45
CA ALA A 220 13.06 -1.39 -20.85
C ALA A 220 14.07 -2.02 -19.87
N ARG A 221 15.38 -1.90 -20.14
CA ARG A 221 16.43 -2.42 -19.25
C ARG A 221 16.39 -1.73 -17.88
N LEU A 222 16.29 -0.40 -17.84
CA LEU A 222 16.18 0.35 -16.58
C LEU A 222 14.86 0.06 -15.88
N LEU A 223 13.76 -0.12 -16.64
CA LEU A 223 12.46 -0.49 -16.09
C LEU A 223 12.52 -1.86 -15.40
N VAL A 224 13.07 -2.88 -16.07
CA VAL A 224 13.22 -4.23 -15.49
C VAL A 224 14.06 -4.20 -14.22
N GLN A 225 15.18 -3.46 -14.22
CA GLN A 225 16.01 -3.29 -13.02
C GLN A 225 15.27 -2.61 -11.87
N SER A 226 14.36 -1.68 -12.18
CA SER A 226 13.49 -1.05 -11.18
C SER A 226 12.44 -2.04 -10.68
N CYS A 227 11.74 -2.72 -11.58
CA CYS A 227 10.71 -3.69 -11.23
C CYS A 227 11.25 -4.83 -10.35
N GLN A 228 12.46 -5.30 -10.60
CA GLN A 228 13.10 -6.33 -9.78
C GLN A 228 13.17 -5.94 -8.30
N LEU A 229 13.56 -4.70 -7.99
CA LEU A 229 13.62 -4.22 -6.60
C LEU A 229 12.27 -3.78 -6.04
N GLY A 230 11.33 -3.40 -6.90
CA GLY A 230 10.00 -2.94 -6.51
C GLY A 230 8.91 -4.01 -6.50
N ILE A 231 9.19 -5.25 -6.92
CA ILE A 231 8.19 -6.31 -7.03
C ILE A 231 7.53 -6.66 -5.68
N SER A 232 8.24 -6.49 -4.59
CA SER A 232 7.67 -6.64 -3.24
C SER A 232 6.55 -5.65 -2.97
N GLY A 233 6.65 -4.43 -3.48
CA GLY A 233 5.59 -3.42 -3.42
C GLY A 233 4.37 -3.82 -4.26
N PHE A 234 4.61 -4.29 -5.49
CA PHE A 234 3.55 -4.81 -6.37
C PHE A 234 2.77 -5.94 -5.71
N VAL A 235 3.48 -6.94 -5.20
CA VAL A 235 2.87 -8.07 -4.50
C VAL A 235 2.14 -7.59 -3.24
N GLY A 236 2.67 -6.60 -2.53
CA GLY A 236 2.06 -6.03 -1.33
C GLY A 236 0.67 -5.45 -1.62
N GLU A 237 0.52 -4.67 -2.68
CA GLU A 237 -0.78 -4.10 -3.09
C GLU A 237 -1.78 -5.21 -3.51
N LEU A 238 -1.34 -6.19 -4.28
CA LEU A 238 -2.20 -7.31 -4.70
C LEU A 238 -2.55 -8.27 -3.56
N SER A 239 -1.67 -8.43 -2.58
CA SER A 239 -1.89 -9.32 -1.43
C SER A 239 -3.12 -8.93 -0.61
N SER A 240 -3.38 -7.64 -0.48
CA SER A 240 -4.56 -7.13 0.20
C SER A 240 -5.85 -7.60 -0.49
N ALA A 241 -5.89 -7.50 -1.81
CA ALA A 241 -7.04 -7.97 -2.60
C ALA A 241 -7.21 -9.50 -2.49
N VAL A 242 -6.13 -10.28 -2.57
CA VAL A 242 -6.16 -11.74 -2.42
C VAL A 242 -6.69 -12.13 -1.04
N THR A 243 -6.15 -11.55 0.02
CA THR A 243 -6.59 -11.83 1.39
C THR A 243 -8.07 -11.51 1.57
N THR A 244 -8.51 -10.32 1.16
CA THR A 244 -9.91 -9.90 1.26
C THR A 244 -10.84 -10.85 0.50
N THR A 245 -10.48 -11.23 -0.71
CA THR A 245 -11.28 -12.14 -1.53
C THR A 245 -11.40 -13.52 -0.89
N VAL A 246 -10.30 -14.10 -0.42
CA VAL A 246 -10.30 -15.43 0.21
C VAL A 246 -11.09 -15.42 1.51
N PHE A 247 -10.89 -14.40 2.35
CA PHE A 247 -11.62 -14.28 3.62
C PHE A 247 -13.11 -14.09 3.38
N ASN A 248 -13.52 -13.19 2.49
CA ASN A 248 -14.94 -12.99 2.15
C ASN A 248 -15.59 -14.27 1.63
N PHE A 249 -14.91 -15.01 0.75
CA PHE A 249 -15.42 -16.26 0.22
C PHE A 249 -15.63 -17.31 1.33
N LEU A 250 -14.65 -17.48 2.22
CA LEU A 250 -14.75 -18.45 3.31
C LEU A 250 -15.79 -18.04 4.35
N LEU A 251 -15.84 -16.78 4.73
CA LEU A 251 -16.77 -16.27 5.73
C LEU A 251 -18.22 -16.27 5.20
N LEU A 252 -18.40 -15.98 3.90
CA LEU A 252 -19.71 -16.09 3.27
C LEU A 252 -20.24 -17.54 3.34
N ARG A 253 -19.36 -18.53 3.15
CA ARG A 253 -19.72 -19.96 3.24
C ARG A 253 -20.00 -20.41 4.68
N LEU A 254 -19.28 -19.88 5.68
CA LEU A 254 -19.36 -20.32 7.07
C LEU A 254 -20.46 -19.62 7.86
N ALA A 255 -20.69 -18.34 7.63
CA ALA A 255 -21.58 -17.50 8.44
C ALA A 255 -22.44 -16.54 7.61
N GLY A 256 -22.47 -16.69 6.28
CA GLY A 256 -23.23 -15.82 5.40
C GLY A 256 -22.77 -14.35 5.45
N ASN A 257 -23.69 -13.45 5.18
CA ASN A 257 -23.41 -12.01 5.16
C ASN A 257 -22.93 -11.45 6.51
N VAL A 258 -23.35 -12.06 7.63
CA VAL A 258 -22.93 -11.65 8.96
C VAL A 258 -21.43 -11.86 9.17
N GLY A 259 -20.89 -12.97 8.66
CA GLY A 259 -19.45 -13.24 8.70
C GLY A 259 -18.65 -12.23 7.86
N VAL A 260 -19.13 -11.89 6.68
CA VAL A 260 -18.51 -10.88 5.79
C VAL A 260 -18.56 -9.49 6.45
N ALA A 261 -19.69 -9.12 7.08
CA ALA A 261 -19.82 -7.86 7.81
C ALA A 261 -18.83 -7.78 8.98
N ALA A 262 -18.68 -8.87 9.75
CA ALA A 262 -17.70 -8.95 10.83
C ALA A 262 -16.25 -8.76 10.32
N TYR A 263 -15.92 -9.35 9.16
CA TYR A 263 -14.61 -9.14 8.54
C TYR A 263 -14.42 -7.70 8.05
N GLY A 264 -15.46 -7.05 7.58
CA GLY A 264 -15.40 -5.63 7.21
C GLY A 264 -14.86 -4.75 8.34
N VAL A 265 -15.27 -5.00 9.59
CA VAL A 265 -14.71 -4.32 10.77
C VAL A 265 -13.21 -4.59 10.90
N VAL A 266 -12.82 -5.87 10.89
CA VAL A 266 -11.41 -6.28 10.99
C VAL A 266 -10.58 -5.65 9.87
N ALA A 267 -11.07 -5.68 8.63
CA ALA A 267 -10.37 -5.18 7.44
C ALA A 267 -10.11 -3.66 7.49
N ASN A 268 -11.07 -2.87 7.99
CA ASN A 268 -10.89 -1.41 8.12
C ASN A 268 -9.75 -1.07 9.10
N PHE A 269 -9.68 -1.74 10.23
CA PHE A 269 -8.56 -1.56 11.17
C PHE A 269 -7.25 -2.16 10.63
N ALA A 270 -7.32 -3.27 9.90
CA ALA A 270 -6.18 -3.89 9.25
C ALA A 270 -5.55 -2.98 8.19
N LEU A 271 -6.33 -2.19 7.47
CA LEU A 271 -5.85 -1.19 6.51
C LEU A 271 -4.91 -0.18 7.19
N VAL A 272 -5.34 0.40 8.32
CA VAL A 272 -4.53 1.35 9.09
C VAL A 272 -3.30 0.67 9.69
N ALA A 273 -3.45 -0.53 10.23
CA ALA A 273 -2.33 -1.30 10.77
C ALA A 273 -1.27 -1.57 9.70
N THR A 274 -1.68 -2.06 8.54
CA THR A 274 -0.77 -2.34 7.41
C THR A 274 -0.05 -1.08 6.94
N ALA A 275 -0.72 0.07 6.89
CA ALA A 275 -0.12 1.35 6.57
C ALA A 275 1.00 1.74 7.56
N ILE A 276 0.82 1.50 8.86
CA ILE A 276 1.83 1.75 9.89
C ILE A 276 3.11 0.93 9.60
N PHE A 277 2.98 -0.38 9.37
CA PHE A 277 4.14 -1.25 9.12
C PHE A 277 4.81 -0.99 7.77
N ASN A 278 4.04 -0.70 6.73
CA ASN A 278 4.58 -0.21 5.46
C ASN A 278 5.33 1.12 5.66
N GLY A 279 4.84 1.97 6.56
CA GLY A 279 5.50 3.22 6.96
C GLY A 279 6.88 2.98 7.55
N VAL A 280 7.04 1.96 8.40
CA VAL A 280 8.36 1.56 8.94
C VAL A 280 9.29 1.10 7.82
N ALA A 281 8.82 0.18 6.97
CA ALA A 281 9.65 -0.41 5.91
C ALA A 281 10.09 0.64 4.87
N GLN A 282 9.14 1.41 4.33
CA GLN A 282 9.41 2.43 3.32
C GLN A 282 10.20 3.62 3.89
N GLY A 283 10.01 3.95 5.18
CA GLY A 283 10.79 4.99 5.85
C GLY A 283 12.26 4.58 6.08
N ALA A 284 12.51 3.32 6.42
CA ALA A 284 13.86 2.80 6.62
C ALA A 284 14.62 2.58 5.29
N GLN A 285 13.91 2.28 4.21
CA GLN A 285 14.45 1.85 2.92
C GLN A 285 15.52 2.81 2.34
N PRO A 286 15.36 4.15 2.31
CA PRO A 286 16.38 5.05 1.79
C PRO A 286 17.72 4.93 2.54
N LEU A 287 17.67 4.85 3.87
CA LEU A 287 18.85 4.77 4.72
C LEU A 287 19.56 3.42 4.54
N ILE A 288 18.79 2.33 4.42
CA ILE A 288 19.36 0.99 4.17
C ILE A 288 20.04 0.95 2.80
N SER A 289 19.41 1.50 1.76
CA SER A 289 19.96 1.56 0.40
C SER A 289 21.23 2.40 0.32
N GLN A 290 21.30 3.52 1.06
CA GLN A 290 22.50 4.34 1.15
C GLN A 290 23.64 3.62 1.88
N CYS A 291 23.35 2.95 3.01
CA CYS A 291 24.36 2.12 3.70
C CYS A 291 24.88 1.00 2.81
N TYR A 292 23.97 0.32 2.09
CA TYR A 292 24.36 -0.74 1.14
C TYR A 292 25.23 -0.20 0.01
N GLY A 293 24.85 0.93 -0.60
CA GLY A 293 25.62 1.56 -1.67
C GLY A 293 27.03 1.98 -1.24
N LYS A 294 27.21 2.36 0.03
CA LYS A 294 28.52 2.69 0.65
C LYS A 294 29.30 1.48 1.16
N ASN A 295 28.81 0.26 0.97
CA ASN A 295 29.34 -0.99 1.55
C ASN A 295 29.32 -1.01 3.10
N GLU A 296 28.47 -0.22 3.76
CA GLU A 296 28.31 -0.15 5.21
C GLU A 296 27.27 -1.18 5.70
N MET A 297 27.53 -2.48 5.50
CA MET A 297 26.56 -3.55 5.81
C MET A 297 26.21 -3.64 7.31
N ALA A 298 27.12 -3.24 8.20
CA ALA A 298 26.84 -3.16 9.63
C ALA A 298 25.73 -2.11 9.93
N GLY A 299 25.78 -0.95 9.24
CA GLY A 299 24.75 0.08 9.31
C GLY A 299 23.40 -0.41 8.79
N ALA A 300 23.41 -1.08 7.62
CA ALA A 300 22.19 -1.66 7.04
C ALA A 300 21.54 -2.71 7.96
N LYS A 301 22.33 -3.62 8.56
CA LYS A 301 21.84 -4.61 9.53
C LYS A 301 21.28 -3.95 10.80
N ARG A 302 21.95 -2.90 11.30
CA ARG A 302 21.45 -2.13 12.44
C ARG A 302 20.09 -1.51 12.15
N LEU A 303 19.88 -0.97 10.95
CA LEU A 303 18.60 -0.41 10.52
C LEU A 303 17.50 -1.48 10.41
N LEU A 304 17.82 -2.70 9.95
CA LEU A 304 16.91 -3.84 9.98
C LEU A 304 16.46 -4.15 11.41
N LEU A 305 17.40 -4.27 12.34
CA LEU A 305 17.09 -4.56 13.75
C LEU A 305 16.26 -3.45 14.40
N LEU A 306 16.59 -2.18 14.13
CA LEU A 306 15.78 -1.04 14.58
C LEU A 306 14.37 -1.09 13.97
N GLY A 307 14.26 -1.42 12.69
CA GLY A 307 12.97 -1.56 12.00
C GLY A 307 12.11 -2.68 12.59
N CYS A 308 12.68 -3.86 12.80
CA CYS A 308 11.97 -4.98 13.44
C CYS A 308 11.59 -4.65 14.90
N GLY A 309 12.49 -4.04 15.68
CA GLY A 309 12.20 -3.60 17.05
C GLY A 309 11.08 -2.57 17.10
N THR A 310 11.10 -1.59 16.20
CA THR A 310 10.01 -0.59 16.07
C THR A 310 8.69 -1.25 15.65
N ALA A 311 8.73 -2.19 14.70
CA ALA A 311 7.54 -2.92 14.28
C ALA A 311 6.93 -3.74 15.43
N LEU A 312 7.75 -4.44 16.22
CA LEU A 312 7.29 -5.19 17.39
C LEU A 312 6.68 -4.26 18.47
N ALA A 313 7.32 -3.13 18.73
CA ALA A 313 6.78 -2.14 19.68
C ALA A 313 5.43 -1.58 19.20
N LEU A 314 5.32 -1.22 17.93
CA LEU A 314 4.06 -0.74 17.34
C LEU A 314 2.99 -1.85 17.31
N ALA A 315 3.37 -3.11 17.04
CA ALA A 315 2.45 -4.24 17.12
C ALA A 315 1.91 -4.44 18.54
N ALA A 316 2.77 -4.31 19.55
CA ALA A 316 2.33 -4.40 20.97
C ALA A 316 1.36 -3.26 21.33
N VAL A 317 1.64 -2.02 20.94
CA VAL A 317 0.74 -0.88 21.15
C VAL A 317 -0.59 -1.09 20.44
N LEU A 318 -0.54 -1.47 19.16
CA LEU A 318 -1.72 -1.72 18.34
C LEU A 318 -2.58 -2.85 18.92
N TYR A 319 -1.94 -3.97 19.29
CA TYR A 319 -2.63 -5.11 19.88
C TYR A 319 -3.26 -4.76 21.24
N SER A 320 -2.55 -4.00 22.08
CA SER A 320 -3.09 -3.54 23.36
C SER A 320 -4.30 -2.62 23.17
N ALA A 321 -4.25 -1.72 22.18
CA ALA A 321 -5.38 -0.87 21.84
C ALA A 321 -6.58 -1.68 21.33
N VAL A 322 -6.33 -2.62 20.39
CA VAL A 322 -7.37 -3.52 19.88
C VAL A 322 -7.96 -4.34 21.01
N PHE A 323 -7.13 -4.95 21.86
CA PHE A 323 -7.61 -5.79 22.95
C PHE A 323 -8.43 -5.02 24.00
N GLY A 324 -8.00 -3.79 24.35
CA GLY A 324 -8.67 -2.95 25.35
C GLY A 324 -9.95 -2.27 24.86
N PHE A 325 -10.03 -1.96 23.55
CA PHE A 325 -11.14 -1.20 22.98
C PHE A 325 -11.94 -1.98 21.94
N THR A 326 -11.83 -3.33 21.91
CA THR A 326 -12.52 -4.17 20.91
C THR A 326 -14.01 -3.88 20.85
N ASP A 327 -14.68 -3.79 22.01
CA ASP A 327 -16.14 -3.57 22.07
C ASP A 327 -16.52 -2.21 21.48
N THR A 328 -15.75 -1.17 21.77
CA THR A 328 -15.96 0.17 21.21
C THR A 328 -15.76 0.17 19.69
N PHE A 329 -14.72 -0.49 19.21
CA PHE A 329 -14.44 -0.59 17.78
C PHE A 329 -15.51 -1.36 17.02
N VAL A 330 -15.98 -2.47 17.58
CA VAL A 330 -17.07 -3.26 16.99
C VAL A 330 -18.37 -2.46 16.99
N ALA A 331 -18.70 -1.77 18.09
CA ALA A 331 -19.92 -0.97 18.20
C ALA A 331 -19.98 0.16 17.15
N LEU A 332 -18.84 0.72 16.76
CA LEU A 332 -18.74 1.79 15.76
C LEU A 332 -19.27 1.35 14.36
N PHE A 333 -19.13 0.06 14.05
CA PHE A 333 -19.51 -0.52 12.75
C PHE A 333 -20.75 -1.41 12.83
N ASN A 334 -21.31 -1.66 14.02
CA ASN A 334 -22.50 -2.50 14.24
C ASN A 334 -23.76 -1.66 14.38
N SER A 335 -24.12 -0.92 13.33
CA SER A 335 -25.31 -0.05 13.31
C SER A 335 -26.63 -0.80 13.50
N GLU A 336 -26.67 -2.07 13.08
CA GLU A 336 -27.86 -2.95 13.19
C GLU A 336 -27.98 -3.65 14.54
N ASN A 337 -27.03 -3.42 15.47
CA ASN A 337 -26.96 -4.07 16.78
C ASN A 337 -27.04 -5.60 16.73
N SER A 338 -26.44 -6.22 15.70
CA SER A 338 -26.39 -7.67 15.55
C SER A 338 -25.42 -8.28 16.57
N ALA A 339 -25.97 -9.05 17.54
CA ALA A 339 -25.14 -9.73 18.54
C ALA A 339 -24.17 -10.74 17.92
N LEU A 340 -24.61 -11.48 16.91
CA LEU A 340 -23.78 -12.48 16.23
C LEU A 340 -22.62 -11.84 15.44
N MET A 341 -22.87 -10.73 14.76
CA MET A 341 -21.83 -9.96 14.07
C MET A 341 -20.81 -9.42 15.08
N ALA A 342 -21.26 -8.91 16.21
CA ALA A 342 -20.39 -8.41 17.28
C ALA A 342 -19.49 -9.54 17.83
N GLU A 343 -20.04 -10.72 18.09
CA GLU A 343 -19.29 -11.88 18.58
C GLU A 343 -18.18 -12.30 17.59
N TYR A 344 -18.52 -12.40 16.31
CA TYR A 344 -17.56 -12.77 15.26
C TYR A 344 -16.48 -11.69 15.08
N ALA A 345 -16.87 -10.41 15.07
CA ALA A 345 -15.92 -9.30 14.95
C ALA A 345 -15.00 -9.21 16.16
N HIS A 346 -15.53 -9.41 17.38
CA HIS A 346 -14.75 -9.41 18.62
C HIS A 346 -13.67 -10.51 18.59
N SER A 347 -14.05 -11.74 18.23
CA SER A 347 -13.11 -12.85 18.09
C SER A 347 -12.09 -12.59 16.97
N GLY A 348 -12.58 -12.08 15.82
CA GLY A 348 -11.75 -11.73 14.68
C GLY A 348 -10.71 -10.68 15.01
N MET A 349 -11.08 -9.58 15.65
CA MET A 349 -10.16 -8.52 16.07
C MET A 349 -9.04 -9.07 16.94
N ARG A 350 -9.36 -9.84 17.96
CA ARG A 350 -8.35 -10.36 18.91
C ARG A 350 -7.41 -11.38 18.30
N ILE A 351 -7.91 -12.29 17.47
CA ILE A 351 -7.09 -13.35 16.86
C ILE A 351 -6.28 -12.80 15.68
N TYR A 352 -6.93 -12.08 14.77
CA TYR A 352 -6.28 -11.57 13.54
C TYR A 352 -5.12 -10.63 13.86
N PHE A 353 -5.31 -9.72 14.82
CA PHE A 353 -4.29 -8.70 15.13
C PHE A 353 -3.03 -9.26 15.82
N LEU A 354 -3.07 -10.49 16.38
CA LEU A 354 -1.85 -11.21 16.77
C LEU A 354 -0.87 -11.41 15.60
N GLY A 355 -1.40 -11.52 14.39
CA GLY A 355 -0.59 -11.67 13.19
C GLY A 355 0.35 -10.49 12.92
N TYR A 356 0.05 -9.30 13.40
CA TYR A 356 0.88 -8.12 13.17
C TYR A 356 2.25 -8.15 13.87
N PHE A 357 2.42 -8.97 14.92
CA PHE A 357 3.75 -9.22 15.50
C PHE A 357 4.70 -9.87 14.48
N PHE A 358 4.17 -10.75 13.64
CA PHE A 358 4.93 -11.42 12.59
C PHE A 358 4.95 -10.59 11.29
N ALA A 359 3.79 -10.06 10.90
CA ALA A 359 3.62 -9.28 9.69
C ALA A 359 4.51 -8.04 9.66
N GLY A 360 4.62 -7.32 10.77
CA GLY A 360 5.49 -6.15 10.88
C GLY A 360 6.95 -6.47 10.59
N CYS A 361 7.46 -7.57 11.16
CA CYS A 361 8.82 -8.04 10.90
C CYS A 361 9.01 -8.49 9.44
N ASN A 362 8.03 -9.20 8.87
CA ASN A 362 8.07 -9.63 7.47
C ASN A 362 8.09 -8.46 6.49
N ILE A 363 7.24 -7.44 6.71
CA ILE A 363 7.17 -6.23 5.88
C ILE A 363 8.52 -5.49 5.91
N VAL A 364 9.07 -5.28 7.11
CA VAL A 364 10.38 -4.62 7.29
C VAL A 364 11.50 -5.42 6.65
N ALA A 365 11.51 -6.74 6.82
CA ALA A 365 12.53 -7.61 6.24
C ALA A 365 12.45 -7.69 4.71
N ALA A 366 11.24 -7.73 4.12
CA ALA A 366 11.07 -7.67 2.68
C ALA A 366 11.58 -6.33 2.11
N GLY A 367 11.26 -5.21 2.77
CA GLY A 367 11.79 -3.89 2.44
C GLY A 367 13.33 -3.82 2.55
N TYR A 368 13.91 -4.42 3.59
CA TYR A 368 15.36 -4.53 3.76
C TYR A 368 16.00 -5.33 2.62
N LEU A 369 15.46 -6.51 2.30
CA LEU A 369 15.99 -7.37 1.24
C LEU A 369 15.99 -6.66 -0.12
N GLY A 370 14.93 -5.93 -0.45
CA GLY A 370 14.90 -5.06 -1.62
C GLY A 370 15.96 -3.97 -1.58
N ALA A 371 16.11 -3.30 -0.43
CA ALA A 371 17.05 -2.18 -0.25
C ALA A 371 18.52 -2.59 -0.31
N VAL A 372 18.85 -3.85 0.01
CA VAL A 372 20.22 -4.43 -0.10
C VAL A 372 20.42 -5.24 -1.39
N ASN A 373 19.65 -4.94 -2.43
CA ASN A 373 19.76 -5.57 -3.75
C ASN A 373 19.61 -7.10 -3.76
N ARG A 374 18.66 -7.62 -2.95
CA ARG A 374 18.26 -9.04 -2.89
C ARG A 374 16.80 -9.21 -3.33
N PRO A 375 16.47 -8.93 -4.61
CA PRO A 375 15.08 -8.89 -5.08
C PRO A 375 14.38 -10.25 -5.03
N THR A 376 15.10 -11.34 -5.29
CA THR A 376 14.51 -12.69 -5.28
C THR A 376 13.99 -13.05 -3.89
N GLU A 377 14.78 -12.81 -2.85
CA GLU A 377 14.39 -13.11 -1.48
C GLU A 377 13.27 -12.17 -0.99
N ALA A 378 13.31 -10.89 -1.40
CA ALA A 378 12.22 -9.95 -1.13
C ALA A 378 10.90 -10.43 -1.77
N THR A 379 10.97 -10.91 -3.01
CA THR A 379 9.81 -11.46 -3.74
C THR A 379 9.28 -12.72 -3.07
N ILE A 380 10.15 -13.67 -2.73
CA ILE A 380 9.75 -14.92 -2.06
C ILE A 380 9.03 -14.60 -0.75
N THR A 381 9.58 -13.69 0.07
CA THR A 381 8.94 -13.25 1.32
C THR A 381 7.57 -12.63 1.06
N SER A 382 7.46 -11.73 0.08
CA SER A 382 6.20 -11.03 -0.22
C SER A 382 5.14 -11.95 -0.81
N VAL A 383 5.51 -12.85 -1.73
CA VAL A 383 4.58 -13.84 -2.32
C VAL A 383 4.14 -14.87 -1.27
N SER A 384 5.07 -15.32 -0.41
CA SER A 384 4.73 -16.25 0.67
C SER A 384 3.64 -15.65 1.56
N ARG A 385 3.87 -14.45 2.11
CA ARG A 385 2.92 -13.82 3.03
C ARG A 385 1.60 -13.43 2.36
N GLY A 386 1.68 -12.89 1.16
CA GLY A 386 0.55 -12.25 0.49
C GLY A 386 -0.34 -13.18 -0.32
N VAL A 387 0.17 -14.35 -0.71
CA VAL A 387 -0.57 -15.29 -1.56
C VAL A 387 -0.43 -16.73 -1.03
N ALA A 388 0.76 -17.30 -1.05
CA ALA A 388 0.92 -18.73 -0.83
C ALA A 388 0.51 -19.16 0.59
N ALA A 389 1.11 -18.55 1.63
CA ALA A 389 0.81 -18.94 3.00
C ALA A 389 -0.61 -18.53 3.43
N ILE A 390 -1.07 -17.31 3.06
CA ILE A 390 -2.41 -16.86 3.47
C ILE A 390 -3.52 -17.70 2.86
N VAL A 391 -3.45 -18.03 1.56
CA VAL A 391 -4.45 -18.87 0.91
C VAL A 391 -4.45 -20.28 1.51
N THR A 392 -3.25 -20.90 1.65
CA THR A 392 -3.11 -22.25 2.18
C THR A 392 -3.60 -22.33 3.62
N CYS A 393 -3.16 -21.42 4.50
CA CYS A 393 -3.59 -21.39 5.90
C CYS A 393 -5.10 -21.13 6.02
N SER A 394 -5.66 -20.22 5.20
CA SER A 394 -7.09 -19.92 5.21
C SER A 394 -7.92 -21.13 4.86
N LEU A 395 -7.54 -21.89 3.81
CA LEU A 395 -8.28 -23.08 3.40
C LEU A 395 -8.17 -24.21 4.44
N ILE A 396 -6.97 -24.48 4.95
CA ILE A 396 -6.76 -25.58 5.91
C ILE A 396 -7.40 -25.25 7.26
N LEU A 397 -7.12 -24.07 7.82
CA LEU A 397 -7.58 -23.73 9.17
C LEU A 397 -9.10 -23.49 9.20
N SER A 398 -9.69 -22.92 8.14
CA SER A 398 -11.15 -22.78 8.06
C SER A 398 -11.86 -24.14 8.02
N ALA A 399 -11.28 -25.12 7.34
CA ALA A 399 -11.83 -26.48 7.30
C ALA A 399 -11.74 -27.21 8.65
N LEU A 400 -10.68 -26.92 9.45
CA LEU A 400 -10.46 -27.57 10.75
C LEU A 400 -11.18 -26.87 11.91
N PHE A 401 -11.23 -25.54 11.91
CA PHE A 401 -11.68 -24.74 13.06
C PHE A 401 -12.78 -23.73 12.72
N GLY A 402 -13.37 -23.81 11.52
CA GLY A 402 -14.47 -22.92 11.09
C GLY A 402 -14.08 -21.44 11.15
N MET A 403 -14.92 -20.61 11.77
CA MET A 403 -14.72 -19.16 11.90
C MET A 403 -13.39 -18.79 12.57
N ASN A 404 -13.04 -19.44 13.68
CA ASN A 404 -11.78 -19.20 14.39
C ASN A 404 -10.57 -19.60 13.55
N GLY A 405 -10.74 -20.59 12.66
CA GLY A 405 -9.74 -20.99 11.69
C GLY A 405 -9.45 -19.91 10.66
N VAL A 406 -10.48 -19.22 10.17
CA VAL A 406 -10.32 -18.07 9.26
C VAL A 406 -9.53 -16.95 9.95
N TRP A 407 -9.92 -16.58 11.18
CA TRP A 407 -9.21 -15.54 11.93
C TRP A 407 -7.75 -15.90 12.23
N SER A 408 -7.48 -17.17 12.51
CA SER A 408 -6.14 -17.68 12.82
C SER A 408 -5.25 -17.81 11.56
N ALA A 409 -5.83 -17.78 10.38
CA ALA A 409 -5.09 -17.97 9.13
C ALA A 409 -4.04 -16.87 8.90
N PHE A 410 -4.36 -15.61 9.21
CA PHE A 410 -3.43 -14.49 9.06
C PHE A 410 -2.22 -14.61 10.01
N PRO A 411 -2.38 -14.79 11.34
CA PRO A 411 -1.25 -15.04 12.24
C PRO A 411 -0.41 -16.25 11.83
N ALA A 412 -1.03 -17.36 11.43
CA ALA A 412 -0.33 -18.57 11.03
C ALA A 412 0.49 -18.36 9.75
N ALA A 413 -0.10 -17.74 8.73
CA ALA A 413 0.58 -17.42 7.48
C ALA A 413 1.80 -16.52 7.68
N GLU A 414 1.63 -15.48 8.50
CA GLU A 414 2.72 -14.55 8.81
C GLU A 414 3.82 -15.19 9.66
N ALA A 415 3.48 -16.09 10.59
CA ALA A 415 4.46 -16.83 11.39
C ALA A 415 5.28 -17.79 10.50
N ILE A 416 4.63 -18.54 9.59
CA ILE A 416 5.32 -19.41 8.62
C ILE A 416 6.24 -18.57 7.73
N THR A 417 5.74 -17.46 7.24
CA THR A 417 6.55 -16.54 6.42
C THR A 417 7.72 -15.98 7.20
N LEU A 418 7.57 -15.66 8.49
CA LEU A 418 8.68 -15.16 9.31
C LEU A 418 9.80 -16.20 9.44
N ALA A 419 9.46 -17.46 9.64
CA ALA A 419 10.45 -18.53 9.66
C ALA A 419 11.22 -18.63 8.32
N LEU A 420 10.50 -18.54 7.19
CA LEU A 420 11.11 -18.49 5.87
C LEU A 420 12.00 -17.24 5.69
N THR A 421 11.52 -16.10 6.11
CA THR A 421 12.23 -14.80 6.01
C THR A 421 13.54 -14.83 6.80
N VAL A 422 13.53 -15.37 8.03
CA VAL A 422 14.74 -15.52 8.85
C VAL A 422 15.75 -16.47 8.18
N PHE A 423 15.27 -17.55 7.57
CA PHE A 423 16.12 -18.45 6.80
C PHE A 423 16.75 -17.73 5.59
N LEU A 424 15.97 -16.95 4.82
CA LEU A 424 16.46 -16.19 3.68
C LEU A 424 17.48 -15.12 4.10
N LEU A 425 17.27 -14.42 5.21
CA LEU A 425 18.21 -13.42 5.75
C LEU A 425 19.57 -14.01 6.11
N LYS A 426 19.61 -15.27 6.56
CA LYS A 426 20.86 -15.98 6.92
C LYS A 426 21.64 -16.49 5.70
N ARG A 427 21.01 -16.62 4.54
CA ARG A 427 21.73 -17.03 3.32
C ARG A 427 22.80 -16.00 2.95
N PRO A 428 24.03 -16.45 2.65
CA PRO A 428 25.05 -15.55 2.13
C PRO A 428 24.56 -14.91 0.83
N GLN A 429 24.97 -13.66 0.59
CA GLN A 429 24.71 -13.01 -0.69
C GLN A 429 25.42 -13.83 -1.78
N SER A 430 24.64 -14.37 -2.72
CA SER A 430 25.20 -14.81 -3.99
C SER A 430 25.73 -13.56 -4.70
N VAL A 431 27.03 -13.47 -4.82
CA VAL A 431 27.69 -12.42 -5.64
C VAL A 431 27.32 -12.75 -7.07
N CYS A 432 26.20 -12.21 -7.54
CA CYS A 432 25.93 -12.12 -8.98
C CYS A 432 26.80 -10.99 -9.50
N GLY A 433 27.80 -11.34 -10.30
CA GLY A 433 28.67 -10.43 -11.03
C GLY A 433 27.92 -9.52 -11.99
#